data_344fc9741f8ecf8fd17b5c0d1770acd5
#
_entry.id   344fc9741f8ecf8fd17b5c0d1770acd5
#
_cell.length_a   1.000
_cell.length_b   1.000
_cell.length_c   1.000
_cell.angle_alpha   90.00
_cell.angle_beta   90.00
_cell.angle_gamma   90.00
#
_symmetry.space_group_name_H-M   'P 1'
#
loop_
_entity.id
_entity.type
_entity.pdbx_description
1 polymer ?
#
loop_
_entity_poly.entity_id
_entity_poly.type
_entity_poly.pdbx_seq_one_letter_code
_entity_poly.pdbx_strand_id
1 'polypeptide(L)'
;MGRRSRQRGRADKLEAPTTDYPSPDGTQVLTLRGALSPKSRAEFARANDPAQARAAANLEDVRARAIEFLFERLVARWVVHDVPTEGAKGLLVRYRAATRDERSWITDVLREHCAEWFPDVKVP
;
A
#
# COMPACT_ATOMS: atom_id res chain seq x y z
N MET A 1 21.21 27.00 -8.13
CA MET A 1 21.24 26.15 -6.93
C MET A 1 19.94 25.40 -6.70
N GLY A 2 18.79 25.99 -7.00
CA GLY A 2 17.50 25.32 -6.89
C GLY A 2 17.36 24.06 -7.73
N ARG A 3 18.06 23.99 -8.86
CA ARG A 3 18.05 22.80 -9.71
C ARG A 3 18.65 21.57 -9.03
N ARG A 4 19.74 21.76 -8.27
CA ARG A 4 20.39 20.66 -7.56
C ARG A 4 19.48 20.10 -6.47
N SER A 5 18.77 20.96 -5.76
CA SER A 5 17.83 20.53 -4.74
C SER A 5 16.68 19.73 -5.31
N ARG A 6 16.14 20.16 -6.46
CA ARG A 6 15.07 19.42 -7.14
C ARG A 6 15.54 18.06 -7.63
N GLN A 7 16.72 18.01 -8.24
CA GLN A 7 17.28 16.75 -8.71
C GLN A 7 17.54 15.80 -7.56
N ARG A 8 18.03 16.31 -6.45
CA ARG A 8 18.31 15.52 -5.27
C ARG A 8 17.01 14.93 -4.70
N GLY A 9 15.96 15.74 -4.57
CA GLY A 9 14.65 15.25 -4.11
C GLY A 9 14.03 14.25 -5.05
N ARG A 10 14.20 14.45 -6.36
CA ARG A 10 13.70 13.51 -7.36
C ARG A 10 14.49 12.19 -7.32
N ALA A 11 15.81 12.26 -7.19
CA ALA A 11 16.66 11.09 -7.07
C ALA A 11 16.31 10.29 -5.83
N ASP A 12 16.07 10.95 -4.70
CA ASP A 12 15.68 10.28 -3.47
C ASP A 12 14.37 9.52 -3.63
N LYS A 13 13.39 10.12 -4.32
CA LYS A 13 12.12 9.46 -4.61
C LYS A 13 12.28 8.28 -5.55
N LEU A 14 13.12 8.42 -6.58
CA LEU A 14 13.36 7.35 -7.55
C LEU A 14 14.18 6.21 -6.95
N GLU A 15 15.00 6.52 -5.97
CA GLU A 15 15.86 5.56 -5.29
C GLU A 15 15.20 4.90 -4.09
N ALA A 16 13.96 5.29 -3.77
CA ALA A 16 13.21 4.62 -2.70
C ALA A 16 13.16 3.12 -3.01
N PRO A 17 13.54 2.27 -2.07
CA PRO A 17 13.57 0.83 -2.33
C PRO A 17 12.16 0.31 -2.60
N THR A 18 12.09 -0.67 -3.49
CA THR A 18 10.84 -1.37 -3.78
C THR A 18 11.07 -2.87 -3.65
N THR A 19 10.01 -3.59 -3.36
CA THR A 19 10.03 -5.05 -3.27
C THR A 19 8.88 -5.62 -4.10
N ASP A 20 9.19 -6.65 -4.88
CA ASP A 20 8.20 -7.35 -5.71
C ASP A 20 7.68 -8.57 -4.98
N TYR A 21 6.37 -8.75 -5.02
CA TYR A 21 5.68 -9.89 -4.41
C TYR A 21 4.87 -10.62 -5.47
N PRO A 22 5.30 -11.81 -5.91
CA PRO A 22 4.51 -12.58 -6.85
C PRO A 22 3.34 -13.27 -6.16
N SER A 23 2.25 -13.46 -6.90
CA SER A 23 1.13 -14.27 -6.41
C SER A 23 1.50 -15.75 -6.39
N PRO A 24 0.80 -16.58 -5.61
CA PRO A 24 1.09 -18.02 -5.53
C PRO A 24 1.09 -18.73 -6.87
N ASP A 25 0.23 -18.31 -7.79
CA ASP A 25 0.15 -18.92 -9.14
C ASP A 25 1.11 -18.27 -10.15
N GLY A 26 1.83 -17.22 -9.73
CA GLY A 26 2.80 -16.53 -10.57
C GLY A 26 2.22 -15.62 -11.64
N THR A 27 0.91 -15.42 -11.69
CA THR A 27 0.27 -14.61 -12.73
C THR A 27 0.23 -13.12 -12.40
N GLN A 28 0.48 -12.77 -11.15
CA GLN A 28 0.42 -11.38 -10.68
C GLN A 28 1.66 -11.02 -9.88
N VAL A 29 2.06 -9.76 -9.93
CA VAL A 29 3.17 -9.22 -9.13
C VAL A 29 2.77 -7.86 -8.60
N LEU A 30 2.89 -7.68 -7.28
CA LEU A 30 2.75 -6.37 -6.64
C LEU A 30 4.13 -5.83 -6.33
N THR A 31 4.37 -4.57 -6.65
CA THR A 31 5.58 -3.85 -6.28
C THR A 31 5.23 -2.84 -5.20
N LEU A 32 5.85 -2.95 -4.05
CA LEU A 32 5.59 -2.08 -2.89
C LEU A 32 6.80 -1.23 -2.55
N ARG A 33 6.53 -0.01 -2.08
CA ARG A 33 7.57 0.93 -1.63
C ARG A 33 8.04 0.58 -0.23
N GLY A 34 9.34 0.66 -0.01
CA GLY A 34 9.94 0.51 1.31
C GLY A 34 10.04 1.83 2.07
N ALA A 35 9.15 2.78 1.78
CA ALA A 35 9.13 4.08 2.43
C ALA A 35 7.69 4.48 2.76
N LEU A 36 7.49 4.95 3.98
CA LEU A 36 6.20 5.42 4.45
C LEU A 36 6.46 6.60 5.39
N SER A 37 5.93 7.77 5.05
CA SER A 37 6.19 8.99 5.80
C SER A 37 5.61 8.90 7.22
N PRO A 38 6.20 9.63 8.19
CA PRO A 38 5.63 9.71 9.53
C PRO A 38 4.18 10.19 9.54
N LYS A 39 3.84 11.12 8.65
CA LYS A 39 2.47 11.59 8.49
C LYS A 39 1.54 10.46 8.07
N SER A 40 1.93 9.66 7.08
CA SER A 40 1.14 8.53 6.61
C SER A 40 0.98 7.46 7.69
N ARG A 41 2.03 7.22 8.47
CA ARG A 41 1.96 6.27 9.59
C ARG A 41 0.96 6.73 10.64
N ALA A 42 0.97 8.03 10.98
CA ALA A 42 0.03 8.60 11.93
C ALA A 42 -1.41 8.53 11.41
N GLU A 43 -1.61 8.84 10.15
CA GLU A 43 -2.94 8.75 9.51
C GLU A 43 -3.46 7.31 9.51
N PHE A 44 -2.57 6.35 9.23
CA PHE A 44 -2.93 4.93 9.28
C PHE A 44 -3.33 4.50 10.69
N ALA A 45 -2.55 4.90 11.68
CA ALA A 45 -2.85 4.54 13.09
C ALA A 45 -4.23 5.04 13.50
N ARG A 46 -4.60 6.26 13.09
CA ARG A 46 -5.94 6.80 13.33
C ARG A 46 -7.02 6.05 12.57
N ALA A 47 -6.78 5.75 11.30
CA ALA A 47 -7.75 5.03 10.48
C ALA A 47 -8.00 3.60 10.98
N ASN A 48 -6.98 3.00 11.57
CA ASN A 48 -7.04 1.63 12.09
C ASN A 48 -7.47 1.54 13.56
N ASP A 49 -7.77 2.67 14.19
CA ASP A 49 -8.17 2.71 15.59
C ASP A 49 -9.68 2.51 15.73
N PRO A 50 -10.14 1.40 16.34
CA PRO A 50 -11.57 1.16 16.52
C PRO A 50 -12.29 2.25 17.31
N ALA A 51 -11.57 2.92 18.23
CA ALA A 51 -12.16 4.01 19.02
C ALA A 51 -12.50 5.22 18.16
N GLN A 52 -11.82 5.41 17.03
CA GLN A 52 -12.11 6.50 16.09
C GLN A 52 -13.26 6.17 15.15
N ALA A 53 -13.66 4.90 15.07
CA ALA A 53 -14.62 4.43 14.09
C ALA A 53 -16.07 4.74 14.43
N ARG A 54 -16.35 5.20 15.62
CA ARG A 54 -17.70 5.53 16.06
C ARG A 54 -18.75 4.44 15.81
N ALA A 55 -19.93 4.62 16.37
CA ALA A 55 -20.99 3.61 16.33
C ALA A 55 -21.53 3.29 14.93
N ALA A 56 -21.28 4.13 13.94
CA ALA A 56 -21.79 3.94 12.59
C ALA A 56 -20.96 3.00 11.72
N ALA A 57 -19.70 2.75 12.08
CA ALA A 57 -18.80 1.89 11.31
C ALA A 57 -18.53 0.61 12.09
N ASN A 58 -18.70 -0.54 11.46
CA ASN A 58 -18.34 -1.79 12.09
C ASN A 58 -16.84 -2.05 11.94
N LEU A 59 -16.34 -3.04 12.67
CA LEU A 59 -14.93 -3.35 12.70
C LEU A 59 -14.38 -3.79 11.34
N GLU A 60 -15.19 -4.47 10.55
CA GLU A 60 -14.82 -4.88 9.19
C GLU A 60 -14.58 -3.68 8.29
N ASP A 61 -15.45 -2.67 8.37
CA ASP A 61 -15.28 -1.45 7.57
C ASP A 61 -14.01 -0.70 7.94
N VAL A 62 -13.70 -0.65 9.24
CA VAL A 62 -12.46 -0.03 9.73
C VAL A 62 -11.25 -0.75 9.15
N ARG A 63 -11.25 -2.07 9.20
CA ARG A 63 -10.17 -2.89 8.65
C ARG A 63 -10.02 -2.71 7.15
N ALA A 64 -11.14 -2.73 6.43
CA ALA A 64 -11.14 -2.56 4.98
C ALA A 64 -10.55 -1.21 4.57
N ARG A 65 -10.91 -0.14 5.27
CA ARG A 65 -10.37 1.20 5.02
C ARG A 65 -8.88 1.29 5.33
N ALA A 66 -8.45 0.64 6.39
CA ALA A 66 -7.04 0.60 6.76
C ALA A 66 -6.20 -0.13 5.70
N ILE A 67 -6.68 -1.24 5.18
CA ILE A 67 -6.01 -1.98 4.11
C ILE A 67 -5.97 -1.14 2.83
N GLU A 68 -7.07 -0.52 2.43
CA GLU A 68 -7.12 0.35 1.25
C GLU A 68 -6.15 1.52 1.39
N PHE A 69 -6.06 2.11 2.57
CA PHE A 69 -5.12 3.19 2.85
C PHE A 69 -3.67 2.75 2.62
N LEU A 70 -3.29 1.59 3.15
CA LEU A 70 -1.94 1.05 2.95
C LEU A 70 -1.68 0.72 1.49
N PHE A 71 -2.66 0.16 0.81
CA PHE A 71 -2.54 -0.10 -0.63
C PHE A 71 -2.20 1.18 -1.39
N GLU A 72 -2.95 2.26 -1.14
CA GLU A 72 -2.69 3.54 -1.80
C GLU A 72 -1.30 4.09 -1.53
N ARG A 73 -0.81 3.95 -0.32
CA ARG A 73 0.47 4.53 0.09
C ARG A 73 1.67 3.69 -0.33
N LEU A 74 1.52 2.39 -0.39
CA LEU A 74 2.65 1.48 -0.57
C LEU A 74 2.75 0.86 -1.96
N VAL A 75 1.65 0.55 -2.62
CA VAL A 75 1.70 -0.11 -3.92
C VAL A 75 2.10 0.87 -5.01
N ALA A 76 3.20 0.55 -5.69
CA ALA A 76 3.72 1.36 -6.79
C ALA A 76 3.28 0.81 -8.15
N ARG A 77 3.06 -0.51 -8.24
CA ARG A 77 2.75 -1.18 -9.49
C ARG A 77 2.06 -2.50 -9.22
N TRP A 78 1.14 -2.88 -10.10
CA TRP A 78 0.47 -4.18 -10.03
C TRP A 78 0.39 -4.75 -11.44
N VAL A 79 1.08 -5.84 -11.66
CA VAL A 79 1.08 -6.55 -12.94
C VAL A 79 0.14 -7.74 -12.84
N VAL A 80 -0.78 -7.85 -13.80
CA VAL A 80 -1.72 -8.97 -13.90
C VAL A 80 -1.61 -9.55 -15.30
N HIS A 81 -1.19 -10.80 -15.41
CA HIS A 81 -0.98 -11.47 -16.71
C HIS A 81 -0.15 -10.59 -17.67
N ASP A 82 0.99 -10.10 -17.18
CA ASP A 82 1.94 -9.25 -17.91
C ASP A 82 1.41 -7.85 -18.26
N VAL A 83 0.22 -7.48 -17.78
CA VAL A 83 -0.34 -6.13 -17.98
C VAL A 83 -0.14 -5.31 -16.71
N PRO A 84 0.68 -4.25 -16.76
CA PRO A 84 0.92 -3.42 -15.58
C PRO A 84 -0.17 -2.36 -15.38
N THR A 85 -0.46 -2.07 -14.11
CA THR A 85 -1.21 -0.90 -13.69
C THR A 85 -0.30 -0.07 -12.81
N GLU A 86 -0.17 1.20 -13.12
CA GLU A 86 0.66 2.16 -12.38
C GLU A 86 -0.13 3.44 -12.14
N GLY A 87 0.36 4.25 -11.19
CA GLY A 87 -0.31 5.49 -10.83
C GLY A 87 -1.41 5.28 -9.79
N ALA A 88 -1.44 6.17 -8.81
CA ALA A 88 -2.31 6.03 -7.64
C ALA A 88 -3.78 5.84 -8.01
N LYS A 89 -4.27 6.62 -8.96
CA LYS A 89 -5.68 6.59 -9.35
C LYS A 89 -6.06 5.28 -10.04
N GLY A 90 -5.25 4.84 -10.99
CA GLY A 90 -5.48 3.59 -11.71
C GLY A 90 -5.39 2.37 -10.80
N LEU A 91 -4.40 2.38 -9.91
CA LEU A 91 -4.22 1.30 -8.93
C LEU A 91 -5.41 1.20 -7.99
N LEU A 92 -5.94 2.33 -7.51
CA LEU A 92 -7.09 2.33 -6.60
C LEU A 92 -8.35 1.80 -7.29
N VAL A 93 -8.59 2.21 -8.53
CA VAL A 93 -9.71 1.71 -9.34
C VAL A 93 -9.59 0.19 -9.51
N ARG A 94 -8.39 -0.29 -9.82
CA ARG A 94 -8.15 -1.73 -10.00
C ARG A 94 -8.35 -2.49 -8.69
N TYR A 95 -7.90 -1.93 -7.57
CA TYR A 95 -8.09 -2.54 -6.25
C TYR A 95 -9.59 -2.68 -5.92
N ARG A 96 -10.36 -1.65 -6.16
CA ARG A 96 -11.81 -1.67 -5.89
C ARG A 96 -12.55 -2.67 -6.76
N ALA A 97 -12.01 -2.96 -7.95
CA ALA A 97 -12.56 -3.98 -8.85
C ALA A 97 -11.97 -5.38 -8.60
N ALA A 98 -11.08 -5.52 -7.62
CA ALA A 98 -10.41 -6.78 -7.35
C ALA A 98 -11.36 -7.85 -6.85
N THR A 99 -11.05 -9.10 -7.19
CA THR A 99 -11.75 -10.26 -6.67
C THR A 99 -11.44 -10.43 -5.17
N ARG A 100 -12.24 -11.24 -4.51
CA ARG A 100 -12.03 -11.57 -3.10
C ARG A 100 -10.66 -12.23 -2.88
N ASP A 101 -10.28 -13.13 -3.75
CA ASP A 101 -9.00 -13.83 -3.67
C ASP A 101 -7.83 -12.86 -3.88
N GLU A 102 -7.96 -11.94 -4.83
CA GLU A 102 -6.96 -10.90 -5.06
C GLU A 102 -6.79 -10.02 -3.83
N ARG A 103 -7.89 -9.59 -3.22
CA ARG A 103 -7.85 -8.75 -2.01
C ARG A 103 -7.22 -9.49 -0.83
N SER A 104 -7.52 -10.77 -0.68
CA SER A 104 -6.94 -11.59 0.38
C SER A 104 -5.42 -11.70 0.21
N TRP A 105 -4.97 -11.98 -1.00
CA TRP A 105 -3.56 -12.02 -1.32
C TRP A 105 -2.87 -10.67 -1.06
N ILE A 106 -3.49 -9.57 -1.51
CA ILE A 106 -2.96 -8.21 -1.29
C ILE A 106 -2.80 -7.94 0.20
N THR A 107 -3.78 -8.31 1.01
CA THR A 107 -3.71 -8.14 2.46
C THR A 107 -2.53 -8.92 3.05
N ASP A 108 -2.32 -10.15 2.61
CA ASP A 108 -1.19 -10.96 3.06
C ASP A 108 0.15 -10.34 2.66
N VAL A 109 0.24 -9.81 1.44
CA VAL A 109 1.44 -9.10 0.98
C VAL A 109 1.71 -7.86 1.83
N LEU A 110 0.67 -7.08 2.13
CA LEU A 110 0.82 -5.89 2.98
C LEU A 110 1.31 -6.26 4.38
N ARG A 111 0.79 -7.35 4.96
CA ARG A 111 1.25 -7.83 6.27
C ARG A 111 2.72 -8.21 6.23
N GLU A 112 3.12 -8.97 5.24
CA GLU A 112 4.51 -9.40 5.08
C GLU A 112 5.44 -8.22 4.88
N HIS A 113 5.07 -7.31 3.99
CA HIS A 113 5.87 -6.13 3.68
C HIS A 113 6.02 -5.21 4.89
N CYS A 114 4.93 -4.90 5.59
CA CYS A 114 4.98 -4.02 6.76
C CYS A 114 5.73 -4.67 7.92
N ALA A 115 5.63 -5.97 8.10
CA ALA A 115 6.38 -6.66 9.14
C ALA A 115 7.88 -6.49 8.97
N GLU A 116 8.34 -6.47 7.73
CA GLU A 116 9.76 -6.31 7.41
C GLU A 116 10.20 -4.84 7.43
N TRP A 117 9.44 -3.96 6.77
CA TRP A 117 9.85 -2.58 6.55
C TRP A 117 9.33 -1.59 7.58
N PHE A 118 8.16 -1.86 8.17
CA PHE A 118 7.49 -0.94 9.09
C PHE A 118 6.88 -1.72 10.27
N PRO A 119 7.73 -2.27 11.18
CA PRO A 119 7.20 -3.12 12.28
C PRO A 119 6.21 -2.43 13.21
N ASP A 120 6.22 -1.09 13.24
CA ASP A 120 5.29 -0.30 14.03
C ASP A 120 3.90 -0.20 13.38
N VAL A 121 3.78 -0.52 12.09
CA VAL A 121 2.52 -0.49 11.37
C VAL A 121 1.83 -1.84 11.52
N LYS A 122 0.72 -1.86 12.24
CA LYS A 122 -0.03 -3.10 12.51
C LYS A 122 -1.14 -3.27 11.47
N VAL A 123 -0.90 -4.15 10.51
CA VAL A 123 -1.86 -4.45 9.45
C VAL A 123 -2.99 -5.32 10.03
N PRO A 124 -4.26 -4.96 9.82
CA PRO A 124 -5.40 -5.71 10.35
C PRO A 124 -5.47 -7.15 9.89
#